data_18d0b128e3d993e4b3af8c583f695863
#
_entry.id   18d0b128e3d993e4b3af8c583f695863
#
_cell.length_a   1.000
_cell.length_b   1.000
_cell.length_c   1.000
_cell.angle_alpha   90.00
_cell.angle_beta   90.00
_cell.angle_gamma   90.00
#
_symmetry.space_group_name_H-M   'P 1'
#
loop_
_entity.id
_entity.type
_entity.pdbx_description
1 polymer ?
#
loop_
_entity_poly.entity_id
_entity_poly.type
_entity_poly.pdbx_seq_one_letter_code
_entity_poly.pdbx_strand_id
1 'polypeptide(L)'
;MHLRFTLMAAAAAILACGAPAQVIQFESNGLKYQTLSKTGLTVMFAHLPMQLRDYSAVQVGVSNGSNAACTVKPEDFSFRREDGTMNYALAAKDVVTQLLGRASRNDVSKLISTYEMSLSGIPRLHSTNGYEQRRQQALAEMSGTKLRAAAAASAIAFVSTKLEPGESTDGAVFFLTYGKPLGNGQLVVRTCGRIFEFESLPSSSGKTLEQR
;
A
#
# COMPACT_ATOMS: atom_id res chain seq x y z
N MET A 1 -21.53 62.30 -35.66
CA MET A 1 -22.30 61.27 -34.90
C MET A 1 -21.37 60.07 -34.72
N HIS A 2 -20.57 60.07 -33.60
CA HIS A 2 -19.54 59.05 -33.36
C HIS A 2 -20.05 58.04 -32.34
N LEU A 3 -20.34 56.86 -32.85
CA LEU A 3 -20.76 55.74 -32.04
C LEU A 3 -19.50 55.03 -31.41
N ARG A 4 -19.25 55.28 -30.13
CA ARG A 4 -18.19 54.64 -29.36
C ARG A 4 -18.64 53.24 -28.97
N PHE A 5 -18.13 52.21 -29.64
CA PHE A 5 -18.22 50.82 -29.20
C PHE A 5 -17.19 50.61 -28.07
N THR A 6 -17.64 50.64 -26.85
CA THR A 6 -16.87 50.17 -25.70
C THR A 6 -16.88 48.63 -25.68
N LEU A 7 -15.75 48.05 -26.08
CA LEU A 7 -15.50 46.62 -26.02
C LEU A 7 -15.29 46.25 -24.55
N MET A 8 -16.32 45.69 -23.93
CA MET A 8 -16.23 45.11 -22.58
C MET A 8 -15.56 43.73 -22.68
N ALA A 9 -14.23 43.68 -22.50
CA ALA A 9 -13.50 42.45 -22.37
C ALA A 9 -13.82 41.83 -20.99
N ALA A 10 -14.79 40.93 -20.94
CA ALA A 10 -15.03 40.09 -19.78
C ALA A 10 -13.88 39.09 -19.66
N ALA A 11 -12.93 39.39 -18.80
CA ALA A 11 -11.91 38.46 -18.38
C ALA A 11 -12.60 37.37 -17.53
N ALA A 12 -12.98 36.28 -18.17
CA ALA A 12 -13.39 35.05 -17.48
C ALA A 12 -12.14 34.48 -16.82
N ALA A 13 -11.87 34.86 -15.58
CA ALA A 13 -10.92 34.18 -14.71
C ALA A 13 -11.48 32.79 -14.44
N ILE A 14 -11.01 31.82 -15.23
CA ILE A 14 -11.22 30.39 -14.94
C ILE A 14 -10.43 30.13 -13.67
N LEU A 15 -11.09 30.21 -12.53
CA LEU A 15 -10.63 29.63 -11.30
C LEU A 15 -10.58 28.10 -11.56
N ALA A 16 -9.41 27.63 -11.93
CA ALA A 16 -9.09 26.21 -11.88
C ALA A 16 -9.12 25.82 -10.38
N CYS A 17 -10.32 25.54 -9.89
CA CYS A 17 -10.53 24.93 -8.59
C CYS A 17 -9.88 23.56 -8.68
N GLY A 18 -8.62 23.44 -8.23
CA GLY A 18 -7.98 22.14 -8.04
C GLY A 18 -8.87 21.34 -7.10
N ALA A 19 -9.68 20.43 -7.64
CA ALA A 19 -10.49 19.56 -6.82
C ALA A 19 -9.56 18.89 -5.80
N PRO A 20 -9.88 18.94 -4.49
CA PRO A 20 -9.08 18.27 -3.50
C PRO A 20 -9.00 16.78 -3.89
N ALA A 21 -7.81 16.21 -3.84
CA ALA A 21 -7.60 14.82 -4.16
C ALA A 21 -8.44 13.98 -3.17
N GLN A 22 -9.47 13.33 -3.69
CA GLN A 22 -10.43 12.55 -2.90
C GLN A 22 -9.94 11.12 -2.74
N VAL A 23 -10.00 10.61 -1.52
CA VAL A 23 -9.77 9.18 -1.24
C VAL A 23 -11.00 8.40 -1.75
N ILE A 24 -10.77 7.46 -2.66
CA ILE A 24 -11.78 6.55 -3.15
C ILE A 24 -11.64 5.24 -2.39
N GLN A 25 -12.77 4.70 -1.91
CA GLN A 25 -12.81 3.43 -1.19
C GLN A 25 -13.59 2.40 -2.02
N PHE A 26 -13.09 1.18 -2.03
CA PHE A 26 -13.78 0.05 -2.65
C PHE A 26 -13.42 -1.25 -1.92
N GLU A 27 -14.23 -2.29 -2.12
CA GLU A 27 -13.97 -3.61 -1.57
C GLU A 27 -13.70 -4.59 -2.70
N SER A 28 -12.69 -5.43 -2.52
CA SER A 28 -12.36 -6.50 -3.45
C SER A 28 -11.77 -7.68 -2.68
N ASN A 29 -12.29 -8.88 -2.93
CA ASN A 29 -11.90 -10.13 -2.25
C ASN A 29 -11.89 -10.06 -0.71
N GLY A 30 -12.85 -9.33 -0.13
CA GLY A 30 -12.95 -9.14 1.32
C GLY A 30 -11.94 -8.16 1.90
N LEU A 31 -11.13 -7.51 1.08
CA LEU A 31 -10.22 -6.43 1.48
C LEU A 31 -10.82 -5.08 1.12
N LYS A 32 -10.77 -4.15 2.07
CA LYS A 32 -11.18 -2.76 1.88
C LYS A 32 -9.98 -1.94 1.43
N TYR A 33 -10.03 -1.48 0.20
CA TYR A 33 -9.01 -0.66 -0.41
C TYR A 33 -9.33 0.82 -0.28
N GLN A 34 -8.30 1.62 -0.08
CA GLN A 34 -8.33 3.06 -0.26
C GLN A 34 -7.34 3.43 -1.36
N THR A 35 -7.75 4.32 -2.25
CA THR A 35 -6.88 4.84 -3.31
C THR A 35 -6.93 6.35 -3.36
N LEU A 36 -5.80 6.96 -3.62
CA LEU A 36 -5.63 8.40 -3.73
C LEU A 36 -4.66 8.72 -4.87
N SER A 37 -5.11 9.59 -5.77
CA SER A 37 -4.29 10.05 -6.89
C SER A 37 -3.90 11.51 -6.70
N LYS A 38 -2.61 11.81 -6.85
CA LYS A 38 -2.08 13.19 -6.82
C LYS A 38 -1.10 13.37 -7.97
N THR A 39 -1.35 14.32 -8.84
CA THR A 39 -0.44 14.74 -9.93
C THR A 39 0.09 13.54 -10.75
N GLY A 40 -0.81 12.63 -11.16
CA GLY A 40 -0.46 11.46 -11.95
C GLY A 40 0.11 10.27 -11.19
N LEU A 41 0.43 10.40 -9.91
CA LEU A 41 0.82 9.25 -9.08
C LEU A 41 -0.41 8.76 -8.29
N THR A 42 -0.69 7.48 -8.36
CA THR A 42 -1.78 6.83 -7.62
C THR A 42 -1.18 5.88 -6.59
N VAL A 43 -1.58 6.04 -5.34
CA VAL A 43 -1.27 5.12 -4.26
C VAL A 43 -2.55 4.46 -3.80
N MET A 44 -2.48 3.16 -3.56
CA MET A 44 -3.57 2.33 -3.08
C MET A 44 -3.08 1.46 -1.94
N PHE A 45 -3.93 1.23 -0.95
CA PHE A 45 -3.60 0.28 0.11
C PHE A 45 -4.83 -0.42 0.66
N ALA A 46 -4.60 -1.58 1.29
CA ALA A 46 -5.57 -2.31 2.10
C ALA A 46 -4.86 -2.91 3.33
N HIS A 47 -5.56 -2.96 4.46
CA HIS A 47 -5.09 -3.72 5.60
C HIS A 47 -5.16 -5.21 5.31
N LEU A 48 -4.06 -5.92 5.48
CA LEU A 48 -4.06 -7.37 5.43
C LEU A 48 -4.58 -7.93 6.76
N PRO A 49 -5.58 -8.85 6.74
CA PRO A 49 -6.19 -9.39 7.96
C PRO A 49 -5.27 -10.42 8.63
N MET A 50 -3.97 -10.21 8.55
CA MET A 50 -3.00 -11.10 9.19
C MET A 50 -2.10 -10.35 10.14
N GLN A 51 -1.82 -11.00 11.24
CA GLN A 51 -0.75 -10.64 12.13
C GLN A 51 0.34 -11.71 12.04
N LEU A 52 1.51 -11.30 11.60
CA LEU A 52 2.65 -12.17 11.45
C LEU A 52 3.59 -11.93 12.63
N ARG A 53 3.42 -12.68 13.73
CA ARG A 53 4.18 -12.51 14.96
C ARG A 53 4.14 -11.06 15.46
N ASP A 54 5.29 -10.38 15.40
CA ASP A 54 5.46 -9.01 15.87
C ASP A 54 5.10 -7.97 14.80
N TYR A 55 4.64 -8.41 13.62
CA TYR A 55 4.38 -7.54 12.47
C TYR A 55 2.92 -7.50 12.08
N SER A 56 2.45 -6.33 11.72
CA SER A 56 1.27 -6.13 10.89
C SER A 56 1.70 -5.74 9.49
N ALA A 57 0.93 -6.12 8.50
CA ALA A 57 1.21 -5.79 7.11
C ALA A 57 0.03 -5.10 6.44
N VAL A 58 0.34 -4.23 5.49
CA VAL A 58 -0.63 -3.65 4.57
C VAL A 58 -0.23 -4.01 3.14
N GLN A 59 -1.20 -4.32 2.31
CA GLN A 59 -1.00 -4.39 0.88
C GLN A 59 -0.95 -2.98 0.33
N VAL A 60 0.04 -2.69 -0.49
CA VAL A 60 0.14 -1.41 -1.19
C VAL A 60 0.30 -1.62 -2.69
N GLY A 61 -0.23 -0.70 -3.47
CA GLY A 61 0.00 -0.60 -4.90
C GLY A 61 0.33 0.84 -5.24
N VAL A 62 1.28 1.04 -6.14
CA VAL A 62 1.65 2.36 -6.64
C VAL A 62 1.71 2.33 -8.16
N SER A 63 1.02 3.27 -8.81
CA SER A 63 1.01 3.42 -10.26
C SER A 63 1.50 4.81 -10.63
N ASN A 64 2.45 4.88 -11.55
CA ASN A 64 3.01 6.12 -12.07
C ASN A 64 2.35 6.50 -13.41
N GLY A 65 1.25 7.23 -13.36
CA GLY A 65 0.62 7.86 -14.53
C GLY A 65 1.17 9.26 -14.83
N SER A 66 2.26 9.69 -14.18
CA SER A 66 2.94 10.95 -14.51
C SER A 66 3.86 10.76 -15.72
N ASN A 67 4.42 11.84 -16.21
CA ASN A 67 5.36 11.84 -17.34
C ASN A 67 6.85 11.75 -16.93
N ALA A 68 7.13 11.54 -15.65
CA ALA A 68 8.48 11.44 -15.13
C ALA A 68 8.66 10.14 -14.32
N ALA A 69 9.83 9.50 -14.46
CA ALA A 69 10.17 8.34 -13.65
C ALA A 69 10.31 8.72 -12.17
N CYS A 70 9.94 7.81 -11.28
CA CYS A 70 10.16 7.99 -9.86
C CYS A 70 10.47 6.66 -9.16
N THR A 71 11.17 6.73 -8.03
CA THR A 71 11.49 5.55 -7.24
C THR A 71 10.66 5.54 -5.97
N VAL A 72 9.99 4.42 -5.72
CA VAL A 72 9.18 4.18 -4.53
C VAL A 72 9.87 3.12 -3.68
N LYS A 73 9.94 3.33 -2.37
CA LYS A 73 10.65 2.46 -1.43
C LYS A 73 9.76 2.08 -0.25
N PRO A 74 10.03 0.95 0.44
CA PRO A 74 9.34 0.61 1.67
C PRO A 74 9.38 1.74 2.72
N GLU A 75 10.51 2.42 2.83
CA GLU A 75 10.76 3.50 3.79
C GLU A 75 9.92 4.76 3.53
N ASP A 76 9.31 4.87 2.35
CA ASP A 76 8.37 5.96 2.01
C ASP A 76 7.06 5.84 2.78
N PHE A 77 6.77 4.66 3.36
CA PHE A 77 5.54 4.35 4.07
C PHE A 77 5.73 4.48 5.59
N SER A 78 4.77 5.10 6.24
CA SER A 78 4.72 5.20 7.69
C SER A 78 3.27 5.18 8.17
N PHE A 79 3.06 4.69 9.38
CA PHE A 79 1.73 4.66 10.00
C PHE A 79 1.73 5.56 11.23
N ARG A 80 0.91 6.60 11.20
CA ARG A 80 0.69 7.51 12.32
C ARG A 80 -0.48 6.99 13.15
N ARG A 81 -0.23 6.58 14.37
CA ARG A 81 -1.26 6.15 15.32
C ARG A 81 -2.07 7.32 15.84
N GLU A 82 -3.22 7.05 16.46
CA GLU A 82 -4.08 8.08 17.08
C GLU A 82 -3.38 8.90 18.15
N ASP A 83 -2.42 8.30 18.85
CA ASP A 83 -1.59 8.99 19.87
C ASP A 83 -0.48 9.87 19.27
N GLY A 84 -0.42 9.97 17.93
CA GLY A 84 0.60 10.72 17.21
C GLY A 84 1.91 9.95 16.97
N THR A 85 2.08 8.76 17.55
CA THR A 85 3.28 7.95 17.38
C THR A 85 3.43 7.50 15.92
N MET A 86 4.63 7.68 15.37
CA MET A 86 4.96 7.23 14.02
C MET A 86 5.58 5.83 14.06
N ASN A 87 5.01 4.92 13.30
CA ASN A 87 5.54 3.59 13.05
C ASN A 87 6.01 3.55 11.59
N TYR A 88 7.31 3.38 11.38
CA TYR A 88 7.90 3.35 10.03
C TYR A 88 7.88 1.94 9.48
N ALA A 89 7.69 1.84 8.18
CA ALA A 89 7.78 0.56 7.49
C ALA A 89 9.19 0.00 7.54
N LEU A 90 9.27 -1.32 7.65
CA LEU A 90 10.54 -2.04 7.70
C LEU A 90 11.00 -2.39 6.29
N ALA A 91 12.30 -2.36 6.10
CA ALA A 91 12.90 -2.92 4.89
C ALA A 91 12.63 -4.44 4.83
N ALA A 92 12.37 -4.95 3.62
CA ALA A 92 12.06 -6.36 3.42
C ALA A 92 13.10 -7.30 4.02
N LYS A 93 14.40 -6.94 3.92
CA LYS A 93 15.52 -7.72 4.48
C LYS A 93 15.42 -7.93 5.98
N ASP A 94 14.92 -6.95 6.73
CA ASP A 94 14.85 -7.02 8.18
C ASP A 94 13.75 -7.99 8.62
N VAL A 95 12.60 -7.94 7.92
CA VAL A 95 11.49 -8.90 8.14
C VAL A 95 11.94 -10.32 7.80
N VAL A 96 12.61 -10.52 6.67
CA VAL A 96 13.14 -11.81 6.22
C VAL A 96 14.12 -12.38 7.25
N THR A 97 15.05 -11.56 7.74
CA THR A 97 16.04 -11.98 8.75
C THR A 97 15.37 -12.43 10.05
N GLN A 98 14.36 -11.72 10.51
CA GLN A 98 13.60 -12.09 11.70
C GLN A 98 12.83 -13.41 11.52
N LEU A 99 12.22 -13.62 10.36
CA LEU A 99 11.48 -14.84 10.06
C LEU A 99 12.41 -16.05 9.91
N LEU A 100 13.61 -15.87 9.39
CA LEU A 100 14.65 -16.93 9.39
C LEU A 100 14.94 -17.44 10.80
N GLY A 101 14.95 -16.55 11.79
CA GLY A 101 15.23 -16.93 13.18
C GLY A 101 14.05 -17.62 13.88
N ARG A 102 12.79 -17.23 13.61
CA ARG A 102 11.64 -17.51 14.50
C ARG A 102 10.38 -18.05 13.83
N ALA A 103 10.29 -18.13 12.49
CA ALA A 103 9.06 -18.48 11.81
C ALA A 103 8.55 -19.90 12.05
N SER A 104 7.24 -20.06 12.01
CA SER A 104 6.50 -21.32 12.09
C SER A 104 5.83 -21.68 10.76
N ARG A 105 5.30 -22.92 10.66
CA ARG A 105 4.49 -23.33 9.49
C ARG A 105 3.26 -22.46 9.29
N ASN A 106 2.65 -22.02 10.39
CA ASN A 106 1.49 -21.14 10.34
C ASN A 106 1.83 -19.76 9.76
N ASP A 107 3.04 -19.27 10.02
CA ASP A 107 3.50 -18.00 9.44
C ASP A 107 3.62 -18.09 7.92
N VAL A 108 4.13 -19.22 7.39
CA VAL A 108 4.18 -19.48 5.94
C VAL A 108 2.79 -19.46 5.32
N SER A 109 1.86 -20.21 5.91
CA SER A 109 0.49 -20.31 5.38
C SER A 109 -0.22 -18.95 5.40
N LYS A 110 -0.07 -18.20 6.48
CA LYS A 110 -0.64 -16.84 6.59
C LYS A 110 -0.08 -15.90 5.53
N LEU A 111 1.23 -15.88 5.36
CA LEU A 111 1.89 -15.02 4.37
C LEU A 111 1.37 -15.32 2.95
N ILE A 112 1.37 -16.58 2.55
CA ILE A 112 0.99 -16.97 1.20
C ILE A 112 -0.51 -16.69 0.97
N SER A 113 -1.38 -17.21 1.82
CA SER A 113 -2.84 -17.13 1.59
C SER A 113 -3.35 -15.69 1.61
N THR A 114 -2.84 -14.86 2.53
CA THR A 114 -3.32 -13.48 2.64
C THR A 114 -2.83 -12.63 1.47
N TYR A 115 -1.61 -12.86 1.02
CA TYR A 115 -1.10 -12.13 -0.13
C TYR A 115 -1.77 -12.58 -1.45
N GLU A 116 -2.00 -13.87 -1.64
CA GLU A 116 -2.76 -14.36 -2.79
C GLU A 116 -4.19 -13.78 -2.84
N MET A 117 -4.82 -13.63 -1.69
CA MET A 117 -6.10 -12.94 -1.58
C MET A 117 -5.99 -11.47 -2.05
N SER A 118 -4.91 -10.79 -1.70
CA SER A 118 -4.70 -9.39 -2.09
C SER A 118 -4.39 -9.21 -3.57
N LEU A 119 -3.61 -10.10 -4.17
CA LEU A 119 -3.30 -10.05 -5.61
C LEU A 119 -4.54 -10.19 -6.50
N SER A 120 -5.46 -11.05 -6.14
CA SER A 120 -6.70 -11.23 -6.87
C SER A 120 -7.64 -10.01 -6.72
N GLY A 121 -7.38 -9.16 -5.75
CA GLY A 121 -8.23 -8.03 -5.38
C GLY A 121 -7.99 -6.75 -6.17
N ILE A 122 -6.90 -6.64 -6.91
CA ILE A 122 -6.56 -5.41 -7.64
C ILE A 122 -6.68 -5.65 -9.16
N PRO A 123 -7.89 -5.50 -9.75
CA PRO A 123 -8.04 -5.62 -11.19
C PRO A 123 -7.26 -4.49 -11.87
N ARG A 124 -6.45 -4.83 -12.88
CA ARG A 124 -5.68 -3.91 -13.73
C ARG A 124 -4.37 -3.37 -13.18
N LEU A 125 -3.91 -3.79 -12.01
CA LEU A 125 -2.54 -3.51 -11.59
C LEU A 125 -1.61 -4.57 -12.21
N HIS A 126 -0.88 -4.20 -13.25
CA HIS A 126 0.18 -5.03 -13.80
C HIS A 126 1.48 -4.65 -13.10
N SER A 127 1.83 -5.42 -12.07
CA SER A 127 3.06 -5.17 -11.33
C SER A 127 4.27 -5.61 -12.15
N THR A 128 5.26 -4.73 -12.25
CA THR A 128 6.53 -4.99 -12.93
C THR A 128 7.60 -5.54 -11.96
N ASN A 129 7.23 -5.80 -10.70
CA ASN A 129 8.17 -6.20 -9.65
C ASN A 129 8.66 -7.66 -9.69
N GLY A 130 8.18 -8.48 -10.64
CA GLY A 130 8.60 -9.87 -10.80
C GLY A 130 8.18 -10.80 -9.64
N TYR A 131 7.10 -10.47 -8.94
CA TYR A 131 6.60 -11.22 -7.78
C TYR A 131 6.46 -12.72 -8.05
N GLU A 132 5.82 -13.10 -9.15
CA GLU A 132 5.53 -14.50 -9.46
C GLU A 132 6.81 -15.32 -9.64
N GLN A 133 7.80 -14.74 -10.30
CA GLN A 133 9.12 -15.39 -10.46
C GLN A 133 9.83 -15.54 -9.11
N ARG A 134 9.83 -14.48 -8.29
CA ARG A 134 10.45 -14.53 -6.95
C ARG A 134 9.77 -15.55 -6.05
N ARG A 135 8.44 -15.64 -6.11
CA ARG A 135 7.64 -16.60 -5.36
C ARG A 135 7.99 -18.04 -5.74
N GLN A 136 7.99 -18.35 -7.04
CA GLN A 136 8.32 -19.70 -7.53
C GLN A 136 9.73 -20.10 -7.14
N GLN A 137 10.71 -19.24 -7.33
CA GLN A 137 12.09 -19.49 -6.90
C GLN A 137 12.20 -19.70 -5.39
N ALA A 138 11.57 -18.84 -4.60
CA ALA A 138 11.60 -18.91 -3.15
C ALA A 138 10.97 -20.20 -2.60
N LEU A 139 9.90 -20.71 -3.21
CA LEU A 139 9.21 -21.91 -2.77
C LEU A 139 9.88 -23.21 -3.26
N ALA A 140 10.57 -23.18 -4.39
CA ALA A 140 11.21 -24.36 -4.98
C ALA A 140 12.51 -24.78 -4.27
N GLU A 141 13.28 -23.83 -3.74
CA GLU A 141 14.65 -24.07 -3.29
C GLU A 141 14.77 -24.42 -1.78
N MET A 142 13.66 -24.43 -1.00
CA MET A 142 13.78 -24.39 0.46
C MET A 142 13.15 -25.56 1.21
N SER A 143 13.97 -26.29 1.94
CA SER A 143 13.56 -27.48 2.71
C SER A 143 13.07 -27.20 4.14
N GLY A 144 13.40 -26.04 4.73
CA GLY A 144 13.06 -25.72 6.12
C GLY A 144 11.88 -24.77 6.28
N THR A 145 11.08 -24.94 7.34
CA THR A 145 9.91 -24.07 7.62
C THR A 145 10.27 -22.59 7.76
N LYS A 146 11.38 -22.31 8.45
CA LYS A 146 11.86 -20.92 8.64
C LYS A 146 12.32 -20.31 7.32
N LEU A 147 13.02 -21.09 6.51
CA LEU A 147 13.45 -20.67 5.18
C LEU A 147 12.26 -20.40 4.27
N ARG A 148 11.22 -21.24 4.30
CA ARG A 148 9.98 -21.00 3.53
C ARG A 148 9.26 -19.74 3.97
N ALA A 149 9.20 -19.45 5.27
CA ALA A 149 8.59 -18.21 5.76
C ALA A 149 9.37 -16.98 5.31
N ALA A 150 10.70 -17.03 5.40
CA ALA A 150 11.56 -15.95 4.95
C ALA A 150 11.46 -15.75 3.42
N ALA A 151 11.43 -16.85 2.67
CA ALA A 151 11.27 -16.83 1.22
C ALA A 151 9.90 -16.25 0.80
N ALA A 152 8.82 -16.67 1.45
CA ALA A 152 7.49 -16.14 1.23
C ALA A 152 7.44 -14.64 1.54
N ALA A 153 7.99 -14.21 2.68
CA ALA A 153 8.07 -12.80 3.04
C ALA A 153 8.87 -11.97 2.02
N SER A 154 10.02 -12.51 1.58
CA SER A 154 10.85 -11.86 0.54
C SER A 154 10.10 -11.73 -0.79
N ALA A 155 9.33 -12.75 -1.17
CA ALA A 155 8.57 -12.75 -2.42
C ALA A 155 7.45 -11.71 -2.41
N ILE A 156 6.71 -11.60 -1.30
CA ILE A 156 5.55 -10.70 -1.20
C ILE A 156 5.90 -9.29 -0.76
N ALA A 157 7.06 -9.07 -0.15
CA ALA A 157 7.42 -7.75 0.38
C ALA A 157 7.51 -6.71 -0.73
N PHE A 158 7.05 -5.51 -0.41
CA PHE A 158 7.26 -4.35 -1.26
C PHE A 158 8.77 -4.08 -1.37
N VAL A 159 9.27 -3.97 -2.57
CA VAL A 159 10.69 -3.71 -2.85
C VAL A 159 10.87 -2.35 -3.48
N SER A 160 12.05 -1.74 -3.26
CA SER A 160 12.40 -0.49 -3.92
C SER A 160 12.32 -0.66 -5.44
N THR A 161 11.43 0.09 -6.08
CA THR A 161 11.14 -0.03 -7.51
C THR A 161 11.19 1.34 -8.16
N LYS A 162 11.96 1.45 -9.25
CA LYS A 162 11.90 2.60 -10.14
C LYS A 162 10.72 2.37 -11.10
N LEU A 163 9.79 3.29 -11.10
CA LEU A 163 8.62 3.29 -11.97
C LEU A 163 8.80 4.29 -13.09
N GLU A 164 8.86 3.81 -14.31
CA GLU A 164 8.75 4.67 -15.49
C GLU A 164 7.29 5.12 -15.70
N PRO A 165 7.02 6.13 -16.54
CA PRO A 165 5.66 6.52 -16.87
C PRO A 165 4.80 5.34 -17.37
N GLY A 166 3.63 5.15 -16.75
CA GLY A 166 2.71 4.05 -17.05
C GLY A 166 2.97 2.75 -16.28
N GLU A 167 4.07 2.65 -15.54
CA GLU A 167 4.38 1.45 -14.76
C GLU A 167 3.73 1.45 -13.37
N SER A 168 3.63 0.26 -12.80
CA SER A 168 3.06 0.02 -11.48
C SER A 168 3.89 -1.00 -10.71
N THR A 169 3.85 -0.90 -9.38
CA THR A 169 4.41 -1.90 -8.46
C THR A 169 3.43 -2.14 -7.31
N ASP A 170 3.53 -3.30 -6.71
CA ASP A 170 2.74 -3.66 -5.53
C ASP A 170 3.56 -4.53 -4.57
N GLY A 171 3.05 -4.72 -3.37
CA GLY A 171 3.66 -5.59 -2.39
C GLY A 171 3.13 -5.34 -0.99
N ALA A 172 3.58 -6.17 -0.06
CA ALA A 172 3.27 -6.02 1.36
C ALA A 172 4.30 -5.13 2.04
N VAL A 173 3.83 -4.13 2.76
CA VAL A 173 4.62 -3.27 3.63
C VAL A 173 4.42 -3.70 5.07
N PHE A 174 5.50 -3.93 5.80
CA PHE A 174 5.48 -4.47 7.15
C PHE A 174 5.79 -3.39 8.18
N PHE A 175 5.02 -3.41 9.29
CA PHE A 175 5.20 -2.54 10.45
C PHE A 175 5.42 -3.37 11.70
N LEU A 176 6.40 -2.99 12.52
CA LEU A 176 6.63 -3.64 13.81
C LEU A 176 5.54 -3.23 14.81
N THR A 177 4.75 -4.17 15.25
CA THR A 177 3.60 -3.93 16.14
C THR A 177 3.64 -4.72 17.45
N TYR A 178 4.70 -5.50 17.66
CA TYR A 178 4.91 -6.32 18.86
C TYR A 178 3.73 -7.24 19.19
N GLY A 179 3.19 -7.87 18.18
CA GLY A 179 2.07 -8.81 18.35
C GLY A 179 0.69 -8.15 18.47
N LYS A 180 0.58 -6.83 18.34
CA LYS A 180 -0.68 -6.10 18.36
C LYS A 180 -1.15 -5.76 16.94
N PRO A 181 -2.47 -5.60 16.71
CA PRO A 181 -2.94 -5.03 15.46
C PRO A 181 -2.35 -3.63 15.22
N LEU A 182 -2.28 -3.22 13.96
CA LEU A 182 -1.81 -1.88 13.61
C LEU A 182 -2.67 -0.79 14.28
N GLY A 183 -3.96 -1.08 14.49
CA GLY A 183 -4.91 -0.21 15.16
C GLY A 183 -5.44 0.89 14.26
N ASN A 184 -6.12 1.86 14.89
CA ASN A 184 -6.58 3.06 14.21
C ASN A 184 -5.41 4.04 13.99
N GLY A 185 -5.53 4.84 12.94
CA GLY A 185 -4.50 5.81 12.60
C GLY A 185 -4.56 6.21 11.14
N GLN A 186 -3.45 6.64 10.60
CA GLN A 186 -3.33 7.08 9.22
C GLN A 186 -2.11 6.45 8.57
N LEU A 187 -2.29 5.87 7.38
CA LEU A 187 -1.15 5.54 6.54
C LEU A 187 -0.68 6.82 5.86
N VAL A 188 0.59 7.13 6.03
CA VAL A 188 1.24 8.29 5.41
C VAL A 188 2.31 7.79 4.46
N VAL A 189 2.21 8.17 3.19
CA VAL A 189 3.17 7.80 2.15
C VAL A 189 3.85 9.06 1.63
N ARG A 190 5.18 9.11 1.74
CA ARG A 190 6.00 10.22 1.25
C ARG A 190 6.89 9.71 0.13
N THR A 191 6.42 9.85 -1.08
CA THR A 191 7.14 9.32 -2.25
C THR A 191 7.06 10.27 -3.42
N CYS A 192 8.08 10.28 -4.27
CA CYS A 192 8.13 11.07 -5.50
C CYS A 192 7.80 12.56 -5.30
N GLY A 193 8.23 13.14 -4.18
CA GLY A 193 7.96 14.55 -3.83
C GLY A 193 6.52 14.86 -3.43
N ARG A 194 5.69 13.84 -3.18
CA ARG A 194 4.27 13.97 -2.81
C ARG A 194 3.98 13.27 -1.49
N ILE A 195 2.92 13.75 -0.81
CA ILE A 195 2.45 13.17 0.45
C ILE A 195 1.02 12.68 0.23
N PHE A 196 0.78 11.41 0.54
CA PHE A 196 -0.53 10.76 0.56
C PHE A 196 -0.86 10.42 2.00
N GLU A 197 -2.05 10.77 2.45
CA GLU A 197 -2.55 10.47 3.79
C GLU A 197 -3.89 9.75 3.65
N PHE A 198 -3.99 8.59 4.31
CA PHE A 198 -5.17 7.74 4.28
C PHE A 198 -5.61 7.47 5.71
N GLU A 199 -6.87 7.66 5.99
CA GLU A 199 -7.43 7.27 7.28
C GLU A 199 -7.52 5.74 7.35
N SER A 200 -7.05 5.17 8.44
CA SER A 200 -7.26 3.76 8.71
C SER A 200 -8.74 3.52 9.00
N LEU A 201 -9.39 2.74 8.15
CA LEU A 201 -10.71 2.23 8.49
C LEU A 201 -10.57 1.33 9.73
N PRO A 202 -11.43 1.49 10.74
CA PRO A 202 -11.40 0.62 11.89
C PRO A 202 -11.51 -0.83 11.41
N SER A 203 -10.58 -1.67 11.84
CA SER A 203 -10.64 -3.11 11.64
C SER A 203 -12.02 -3.56 12.10
N SER A 204 -12.80 -4.18 11.21
CA SER A 204 -14.10 -4.76 11.56
C SER A 204 -13.90 -6.04 12.38
N SER A 205 -13.26 -5.93 13.53
CA SER A 205 -13.28 -6.99 14.54
C SER A 205 -14.67 -6.97 15.16
N GLY A 206 -15.47 -7.97 14.75
CA GLY A 206 -16.68 -8.50 15.34
C GLY A 206 -17.39 -7.66 16.40
N LYS A 207 -18.24 -6.72 16.02
CA LYS A 207 -19.43 -6.47 16.81
C LYS A 207 -20.42 -7.59 16.47
N THR A 208 -20.36 -8.66 17.24
CA THR A 208 -21.49 -9.56 17.45
C THR A 208 -22.66 -8.66 17.86
N LEU A 209 -23.63 -8.51 16.96
CA LEU A 209 -24.92 -7.93 17.31
C LEU A 209 -25.58 -8.88 18.31
N GLU A 210 -25.46 -8.57 19.57
CA GLU A 210 -26.34 -9.11 20.61
C GLU A 210 -27.71 -8.51 20.34
N GLN A 211 -28.53 -9.29 19.59
CA GLN A 211 -29.95 -9.00 19.45
C GLN A 211 -30.63 -9.33 20.79
N ARG A 212 -31.18 -8.31 21.39
CA ARG A 212 -32.27 -8.45 22.37
C ARG A 212 -33.57 -8.61 21.64
#